data_79e9d66d42e4968c598d19c6b41b6f85
#
_entry.id   79e9d66d42e4968c598d19c6b41b6f85
#
_cell.length_a   1.000
_cell.length_b   1.000
_cell.length_c   1.000
_cell.angle_alpha   90.00
_cell.angle_beta   90.00
_cell.angle_gamma   90.00
#
_symmetry.space_group_name_H-M   'P 1'
#
loop_
_entity.id
_entity.type
_entity.pdbx_description
1 polymer ?
#
loop_
_entity_poly.entity_id
_entity_poly.type
_entity_poly.pdbx_seq_one_letter_code
_entity_poly.pdbx_strand_id
1 'polypeptide(L)'
;TKNSKFYLSGSYYDQVGVVPETGYKKYAFRFNGEQKVGIFTFNASAAYSDAHTDRTMTGAGLYNSSGNGALYGVNNWSPFDRMPHYQNEDGTRHRSLGERLDPWDERDNPYWIVNRNHMYDDIDRFNGMLSIKADIAKWWFVSYKIGIDRYTQTASNRLAANGVLKQVWQKGMMSDNAQQFRYMSHDFMSNMRHKFGDFDLNLLLGATMD
;
A
#
# COMPACT_ATOMS: atom_id res chain seq x y z
N THR A 1 -10.47 -32.42 12.45
CA THR A 1 -10.54 -33.80 11.97
C THR A 1 -9.21 -34.20 11.29
N LYS A 2 -8.87 -35.48 11.21
CA LYS A 2 -7.61 -35.94 10.59
C LYS A 2 -7.46 -35.50 9.12
N ASN A 3 -8.57 -35.19 8.45
CA ASN A 3 -8.63 -34.89 7.01
C ASN A 3 -8.90 -33.41 6.68
N SER A 4 -9.10 -32.59 7.70
CA SER A 4 -9.41 -31.15 7.50
C SER A 4 -8.62 -30.29 8.44
N LYS A 5 -8.04 -29.21 7.92
CA LYS A 5 -7.35 -28.18 8.69
C LYS A 5 -7.83 -26.82 8.21
N PHE A 6 -8.16 -25.95 9.14
CA PHE A 6 -8.59 -24.58 8.85
C PHE A 6 -7.87 -23.61 9.77
N TYR A 7 -7.52 -22.48 9.23
CA TYR A 7 -6.94 -21.36 9.95
C TYR A 7 -7.63 -20.08 9.51
N LEU A 8 -8.08 -19.30 10.48
CA LEU A 8 -8.65 -17.98 10.27
C LEU A 8 -7.93 -16.99 11.17
N SER A 9 -7.54 -15.85 10.65
CA SER A 9 -6.98 -14.75 11.42
C SER A 9 -7.50 -13.41 10.95
N GLY A 10 -7.63 -12.47 11.88
CA GLY A 10 -7.90 -11.07 11.62
C GLY A 10 -6.89 -10.22 12.40
N SER A 11 -6.50 -9.10 11.83
CA SER A 11 -5.63 -8.13 12.47
C SER A 11 -6.08 -6.71 12.17
N TYR A 12 -5.88 -5.84 13.13
CA TYR A 12 -6.01 -4.41 13.01
C TYR A 12 -4.69 -3.76 13.40
N TYR A 13 -4.25 -2.82 12.63
CA TYR A 13 -3.05 -2.03 12.90
C TYR A 13 -3.40 -0.55 12.78
N ASP A 14 -2.99 0.24 13.75
CA ASP A 14 -3.17 1.69 13.78
C ASP A 14 -1.87 2.34 14.27
N GLN A 15 -1.32 3.22 13.48
CA GLN A 15 -0.08 3.91 13.75
C GLN A 15 -0.25 5.40 13.49
N VAL A 16 0.04 6.21 14.49
CA VAL A 16 0.18 7.67 14.34
C VAL A 16 1.61 7.98 13.89
N GLY A 17 1.75 8.81 12.87
CA GLY A 17 3.05 9.23 12.38
C GLY A 17 3.75 10.22 13.30
N VAL A 18 5.05 10.38 13.10
CA VAL A 18 5.87 11.38 13.84
C VAL A 18 5.52 12.81 13.42
N VAL A 19 5.14 13.00 12.15
CA VAL A 19 4.65 14.28 11.65
C VAL A 19 3.16 14.38 11.97
N PRO A 20 2.67 15.52 12.51
CA PRO A 20 1.24 15.72 12.76
C PRO A 20 0.39 15.44 11.50
N GLU A 21 -0.85 15.00 11.69
CA GLU A 21 -1.81 14.66 10.63
C GLU A 21 -1.31 13.58 9.67
N THR A 22 -0.39 12.72 10.12
CA THR A 22 0.03 11.53 9.37
C THR A 22 -0.28 10.26 10.15
N GLY A 23 -0.66 9.21 9.44
CA GLY A 23 -1.03 7.94 10.05
C GLY A 23 -1.16 6.80 9.07
N TYR A 24 -1.24 5.60 9.61
CA TYR A 24 -1.48 4.39 8.85
C TYR A 24 -2.45 3.48 9.60
N LYS A 25 -3.52 3.07 8.94
CA LYS A 25 -4.49 2.11 9.45
C LYS A 25 -4.61 0.95 8.50
N LYS A 26 -4.71 -0.27 9.04
CA LYS A 26 -4.87 -1.47 8.23
C LYS A 26 -5.74 -2.50 8.93
N TYR A 27 -6.71 -3.00 8.18
CA TYR A 27 -7.46 -4.21 8.51
C TYR A 27 -6.95 -5.34 7.63
N ALA A 28 -6.76 -6.51 8.18
CA ALA A 28 -6.39 -7.68 7.39
C ALA A 28 -7.07 -8.95 7.90
N PHE A 29 -7.55 -9.75 6.96
CA PHE A 29 -8.17 -11.04 7.21
C PHE A 29 -7.47 -12.10 6.38
N ARG A 30 -7.26 -13.27 6.97
CA ARG A 30 -6.66 -14.42 6.28
C ARG A 30 -7.40 -15.70 6.61
N PHE A 31 -7.65 -16.47 5.58
CA PHE A 31 -8.16 -17.83 5.65
C PHE A 31 -7.18 -18.78 4.98
N ASN A 32 -6.93 -19.95 5.59
CA ASN A 32 -6.25 -21.07 4.96
C ASN A 32 -7.02 -22.34 5.30
N GLY A 33 -7.19 -23.20 4.31
CA GLY A 33 -7.88 -24.47 4.46
C GLY A 33 -7.19 -25.58 3.69
N GLU A 34 -7.13 -26.78 4.29
CA GLU A 34 -6.74 -28.02 3.66
C GLU A 34 -7.84 -29.05 3.91
N GLN A 35 -8.27 -29.75 2.86
CA GLN A 35 -9.23 -30.84 2.93
C GLN A 35 -8.75 -32.00 2.10
N LYS A 36 -8.70 -33.20 2.73
CA LYS A 36 -8.39 -34.45 2.04
C LYS A 36 -9.64 -35.29 1.85
N VAL A 37 -9.89 -35.75 0.61
CA VAL A 37 -11.03 -36.60 0.25
C VAL A 37 -10.53 -37.67 -0.73
N GLY A 38 -10.40 -38.90 -0.26
CA GLY A 38 -9.84 -39.98 -1.07
C GLY A 38 -8.42 -39.70 -1.53
N ILE A 39 -8.21 -39.71 -2.84
CA ILE A 39 -6.92 -39.41 -3.48
C ILE A 39 -6.67 -37.89 -3.63
N PHE A 40 -7.69 -37.06 -3.36
CA PHE A 40 -7.60 -35.63 -3.57
C PHE A 40 -7.24 -34.88 -2.29
N THR A 41 -6.35 -33.89 -2.44
CA THR A 41 -6.05 -32.87 -1.43
C THR A 41 -6.36 -31.51 -2.01
N PHE A 42 -7.28 -30.78 -1.39
CA PHE A 42 -7.69 -29.44 -1.73
C PHE A 42 -7.01 -28.47 -0.76
N ASN A 43 -6.38 -27.44 -1.29
CA ASN A 43 -5.89 -26.33 -0.48
C ASN A 43 -6.51 -25.02 -0.99
N ALA A 44 -6.95 -24.20 -0.07
CA ALA A 44 -7.44 -22.85 -0.35
C ALA A 44 -6.78 -21.87 0.59
N SER A 45 -6.33 -20.76 0.07
CA SER A 45 -5.91 -19.61 0.86
C SER A 45 -6.54 -18.34 0.30
N ALA A 46 -6.97 -17.46 1.19
CA ALA A 46 -7.46 -16.14 0.84
C ALA A 46 -6.96 -15.14 1.88
N ALA A 47 -6.49 -13.99 1.44
CA ALA A 47 -6.13 -12.87 2.28
C ALA A 47 -6.71 -11.59 1.69
N TYR A 48 -7.37 -10.82 2.51
CA TYR A 48 -7.87 -9.49 2.18
C TYR A 48 -7.26 -8.48 3.13
N SER A 49 -6.88 -7.33 2.62
CA SER A 49 -6.48 -6.21 3.45
C SER A 49 -6.97 -4.90 2.85
N ASP A 50 -7.41 -4.03 3.75
CA ASP A 50 -7.77 -2.64 3.51
C ASP A 50 -6.80 -1.77 4.30
N ALA A 51 -6.15 -0.82 3.66
CA ALA A 51 -5.17 0.05 4.28
C ALA A 51 -5.40 1.51 3.85
N HIS A 52 -5.43 2.38 4.84
CA HIS A 52 -5.52 3.83 4.69
C HIS A 52 -4.25 4.49 5.23
N THR A 53 -3.66 5.41 4.46
CA THR A 53 -2.47 6.16 4.85
C THR A 53 -2.71 7.64 4.70
N ASP A 54 -2.68 8.37 5.81
CA ASP A 54 -2.59 9.83 5.80
C ASP A 54 -1.14 10.25 5.65
N ARG A 55 -0.87 11.07 4.66
CA ARG A 55 0.47 11.56 4.32
C ARG A 55 0.52 13.08 4.31
N THR A 56 1.73 13.61 4.41
CA THR A 56 2.01 15.03 4.18
C THR A 56 3.20 15.21 3.24
N MET A 57 3.31 16.40 2.67
CA MET A 57 4.50 16.79 1.93
C MET A 57 5.67 16.94 2.90
N THR A 58 6.72 16.14 2.76
CA THR A 58 7.87 16.14 3.67
C THR A 58 9.10 16.84 3.08
N GLY A 59 9.33 16.74 1.78
CA GLY A 59 10.52 17.22 1.09
C GLY A 59 10.30 18.46 0.22
N ALA A 60 11.32 18.84 -0.51
CA ALA A 60 11.24 19.87 -1.54
C ALA A 60 10.30 19.40 -2.65
N GLY A 61 9.14 19.91 -2.62
CA GLY A 61 7.99 19.82 -3.47
C GLY A 61 7.88 18.78 -4.57
N LEU A 62 6.76 18.10 -4.59
CA LEU A 62 6.27 17.27 -5.70
C LEU A 62 6.29 17.99 -7.08
N TYR A 63 6.51 19.29 -7.14
CA TYR A 63 6.26 20.09 -8.33
C TYR A 63 7.34 21.16 -8.60
N ASN A 64 8.61 20.86 -8.36
CA ASN A 64 9.72 21.77 -8.64
C ASN A 64 9.67 23.14 -7.91
N SER A 65 8.90 23.30 -6.86
CA SER A 65 8.99 24.44 -5.98
C SER A 65 9.89 24.06 -4.81
N SER A 66 11.09 24.62 -4.78
CA SER A 66 11.97 24.52 -3.64
C SER A 66 11.25 25.05 -2.40
N GLY A 67 11.08 24.24 -1.38
CA GLY A 67 10.74 24.73 -0.07
C GLY A 67 9.34 24.48 0.49
N ASN A 68 8.54 23.57 -0.09
CA ASN A 68 7.15 23.39 0.31
C ASN A 68 6.82 22.12 1.09
N GLY A 69 7.82 21.40 1.59
CA GLY A 69 7.61 20.25 2.46
C GLY A 69 7.62 20.63 3.94
N ALA A 70 6.80 19.96 4.77
CA ALA A 70 6.71 20.27 6.20
C ALA A 70 8.07 20.16 6.91
N LEU A 71 8.84 19.09 6.67
CA LEU A 71 10.16 18.90 7.28
C LEU A 71 11.20 19.89 6.74
N TYR A 72 11.14 20.22 5.45
CA TYR A 72 11.98 21.26 4.87
C TYR A 72 11.64 22.61 5.51
N GLY A 73 10.34 22.92 5.68
CA GLY A 73 9.88 24.13 6.32
C GLY A 73 10.37 24.26 7.77
N VAL A 74 10.29 23.17 8.56
CA VAL A 74 10.79 23.18 9.95
C VAL A 74 12.27 23.51 10.01
N ASN A 75 13.09 22.90 9.15
CA ASN A 75 14.55 23.13 9.14
C ASN A 75 14.93 24.55 8.70
N ASN A 76 14.05 25.23 7.97
CA ASN A 76 14.33 26.55 7.39
C ASN A 76 13.44 27.65 7.99
N TRP A 77 12.66 27.36 9.03
CA TRP A 77 11.79 28.33 9.67
C TRP A 77 12.61 29.30 10.54
N SER A 78 12.29 30.59 10.43
CA SER A 78 12.95 31.61 11.25
C SER A 78 12.63 31.43 12.74
N PRO A 79 13.62 31.41 13.64
CA PRO A 79 13.37 31.33 15.09
C PRO A 79 12.64 32.60 15.66
N PHE A 80 12.62 33.66 14.89
CA PHE A 80 11.89 34.90 15.26
C PHE A 80 10.42 34.89 14.87
N ASP A 81 9.97 33.84 14.14
CA ASP A 81 8.58 33.72 13.69
C ASP A 81 7.87 32.55 14.38
N ARG A 82 6.68 32.78 14.90
CA ARG A 82 5.92 31.78 15.64
C ARG A 82 5.31 30.76 14.68
N MET A 83 5.95 29.63 14.56
CA MET A 83 5.51 28.54 13.68
C MET A 83 4.04 28.09 13.90
N PRO A 84 3.51 27.97 15.15
CA PRO A 84 2.10 27.62 15.36
C PRO A 84 1.10 28.67 14.84
N HIS A 85 1.54 29.89 14.56
CA HIS A 85 0.71 30.93 13.96
C HIS A 85 0.75 30.81 12.43
N TYR A 86 0.11 29.80 11.90
CA TYR A 86 0.15 29.48 10.46
C TYR A 86 -1.02 30.06 9.66
N GLN A 87 -2.07 30.53 10.34
CA GLN A 87 -3.29 31.01 9.73
C GLN A 87 -3.77 32.29 10.41
N ASN A 88 -4.27 33.24 9.62
CA ASN A 88 -4.91 34.48 10.09
C ASN A 88 -6.37 34.20 10.50
N GLU A 89 -7.02 35.16 11.19
CA GLU A 89 -8.42 35.06 11.61
C GLU A 89 -9.40 34.90 10.45
N ASP A 90 -9.06 35.48 9.28
CA ASP A 90 -9.85 35.33 8.04
C ASP A 90 -9.66 34.01 7.31
N GLY A 91 -8.87 33.11 7.88
CA GLY A 91 -8.58 31.80 7.28
C GLY A 91 -7.47 31.80 6.23
N THR A 92 -6.88 32.94 5.92
CA THR A 92 -5.76 33.04 4.98
C THR A 92 -4.45 32.57 5.63
N ARG A 93 -3.47 32.27 4.81
CA ARG A 93 -2.13 31.86 5.25
C ARG A 93 -1.42 33.02 5.95
N HIS A 94 -0.87 32.77 7.13
CA HIS A 94 0.03 33.74 7.76
C HIS A 94 1.38 33.74 7.04
N ARG A 95 1.81 34.91 6.57
CA ARG A 95 3.08 35.09 5.86
C ARG A 95 4.26 35.04 6.83
N SER A 96 5.30 34.27 6.49
CA SER A 96 6.51 34.22 7.31
C SER A 96 7.19 35.60 7.42
N LEU A 97 8.05 35.75 8.42
CA LEU A 97 8.87 36.97 8.57
C LEU A 97 9.77 37.14 7.32
N GLY A 98 10.38 36.07 6.82
CA GLY A 98 11.21 36.13 5.62
C GLY A 98 10.43 36.63 4.41
N GLU A 99 9.24 36.11 4.17
CA GLU A 99 8.35 36.51 3.07
C GLU A 99 7.87 37.96 3.18
N ARG A 100 7.72 38.45 4.40
CA ARG A 100 7.33 39.89 4.63
C ARG A 100 8.49 40.86 4.36
N LEU A 101 9.73 40.39 4.53
CA LEU A 101 10.94 41.17 4.28
C LEU A 101 11.44 41.05 2.85
N ASP A 102 11.30 39.86 2.27
CA ASP A 102 11.65 39.54 0.89
C ASP A 102 10.51 38.76 0.23
N PRO A 103 9.75 39.36 -0.67
CA PRO A 103 8.63 38.71 -1.36
C PRO A 103 9.03 37.51 -2.20
N TRP A 104 10.30 37.33 -2.50
CA TRP A 104 10.83 36.17 -3.22
C TRP A 104 11.16 34.98 -2.30
N ASP A 105 11.23 35.21 -0.97
CA ASP A 105 11.41 34.15 0.03
C ASP A 105 10.08 33.50 0.40
N GLU A 106 9.36 33.03 -0.62
CA GLU A 106 8.07 32.37 -0.45
C GLU A 106 8.26 30.96 0.13
N ARG A 107 7.71 30.74 1.32
CA ARG A 107 7.65 29.40 1.94
C ARG A 107 6.38 29.21 2.76
N ASP A 108 5.78 28.04 2.63
CA ASP A 108 4.63 27.68 3.46
C ASP A 108 5.07 27.31 4.88
N ASN A 109 4.28 27.78 5.85
CA ASN A 109 4.44 27.37 7.23
C ASN A 109 4.23 25.84 7.34
N PRO A 110 5.12 25.09 8.04
CA PRO A 110 4.94 23.65 8.25
C PRO A 110 3.56 23.24 8.78
N TYR A 111 3.00 24.01 9.72
CA TYR A 111 1.65 23.76 10.23
C TYR A 111 0.55 24.06 9.20
N TRP A 112 0.76 25.04 8.30
CA TRP A 112 -0.14 25.21 7.16
C TRP A 112 -0.15 23.98 6.28
N ILE A 113 1.03 23.45 5.96
CA ILE A 113 1.17 22.26 5.10
C ILE A 113 0.44 21.05 5.73
N VAL A 114 0.71 20.72 6.98
CA VAL A 114 0.13 19.53 7.61
C VAL A 114 -1.37 19.66 7.90
N ASN A 115 -1.88 20.86 8.14
CA ASN A 115 -3.30 21.07 8.50
C ASN A 115 -4.19 21.41 7.31
N ARG A 116 -3.62 21.89 6.19
CA ARG A 116 -4.40 22.40 5.06
C ARG A 116 -4.17 21.64 3.76
N ASN A 117 -3.07 20.89 3.66
CA ASN A 117 -2.77 20.04 2.53
C ASN A 117 -2.95 18.59 2.94
N HIS A 118 -3.97 17.94 2.39
CA HIS A 118 -4.30 16.56 2.72
C HIS A 118 -3.88 15.62 1.59
N MET A 119 -3.11 14.63 1.92
CA MET A 119 -2.68 13.57 1.01
C MET A 119 -2.97 12.22 1.65
N TYR A 120 -3.71 11.36 0.95
CA TYR A 120 -3.98 10.03 1.46
C TYR A 120 -3.94 8.98 0.35
N ASP A 121 -3.64 7.76 0.76
CA ASP A 121 -3.70 6.56 -0.07
C ASP A 121 -4.62 5.55 0.58
N ASP A 122 -5.52 4.99 -0.22
CA ASP A 122 -6.34 3.84 0.11
C ASP A 122 -5.91 2.65 -0.74
N ILE A 123 -5.65 1.51 -0.11
CA ILE A 123 -5.24 0.29 -0.80
C ILE A 123 -6.11 -0.88 -0.35
N ASP A 124 -6.93 -1.39 -1.27
CA ASP A 124 -7.64 -2.64 -1.16
C ASP A 124 -6.86 -3.74 -1.85
N ARG A 125 -6.50 -4.82 -1.14
CA ARG A 125 -5.79 -5.95 -1.74
C ARG A 125 -6.41 -7.28 -1.39
N PHE A 126 -6.59 -8.09 -2.41
CA PHE A 126 -7.01 -9.48 -2.29
C PHE A 126 -5.97 -10.42 -2.91
N ASN A 127 -5.54 -11.40 -2.14
CA ASN A 127 -4.70 -12.51 -2.60
C ASN A 127 -5.46 -13.81 -2.36
N GLY A 128 -5.57 -14.64 -3.39
CA GLY A 128 -6.24 -15.93 -3.33
C GLY A 128 -5.43 -17.03 -4.02
N MET A 129 -5.54 -18.25 -3.50
CA MET A 129 -4.97 -19.42 -4.11
C MET A 129 -5.90 -20.62 -3.88
N LEU A 130 -6.13 -21.38 -4.94
CA LEU A 130 -6.74 -22.70 -4.86
C LEU A 130 -5.80 -23.71 -5.48
N SER A 131 -5.61 -24.85 -4.84
CA SER A 131 -4.88 -25.97 -5.42
C SER A 131 -5.59 -27.28 -5.19
N ILE A 132 -5.50 -28.16 -6.17
CA ILE A 132 -5.98 -29.53 -6.13
C ILE A 132 -4.78 -30.41 -6.45
N LYS A 133 -4.50 -31.35 -5.57
CA LYS A 133 -3.53 -32.43 -5.78
C LYS A 133 -4.27 -33.75 -5.80
N ALA A 134 -3.98 -34.61 -6.79
CA ALA A 134 -4.49 -35.95 -6.88
C ALA A 134 -3.32 -36.93 -6.79
N ASP A 135 -3.28 -37.79 -5.76
CA ASP A 135 -2.33 -38.90 -5.60
C ASP A 135 -2.87 -40.08 -6.38
N ILE A 136 -2.52 -40.16 -7.68
CA ILE A 136 -3.02 -41.20 -8.62
C ILE A 136 -2.50 -42.58 -8.23
N ALA A 137 -1.23 -42.62 -7.85
CA ALA A 137 -0.56 -43.83 -7.36
C ALA A 137 0.45 -43.45 -6.27
N LYS A 138 1.01 -44.44 -5.54
CA LYS A 138 2.04 -44.16 -4.53
C LYS A 138 3.30 -43.50 -5.09
N TRP A 139 3.49 -43.60 -6.40
CA TRP A 139 4.65 -43.12 -7.13
C TRP A 139 4.30 -41.97 -8.10
N TRP A 140 3.00 -41.56 -8.21
CA TRP A 140 2.55 -40.56 -9.17
C TRP A 140 1.48 -39.63 -8.56
N PHE A 141 1.72 -38.34 -8.60
CA PHE A 141 0.70 -37.35 -8.33
C PHE A 141 0.64 -36.28 -9.42
N VAL A 142 -0.53 -35.66 -9.52
CA VAL A 142 -0.79 -34.52 -10.38
C VAL A 142 -1.34 -33.39 -9.50
N SER A 143 -0.94 -32.18 -9.76
CA SER A 143 -1.49 -31.01 -9.09
C SER A 143 -1.76 -29.87 -10.05
N TYR A 144 -2.80 -29.12 -9.73
CA TYR A 144 -3.14 -27.87 -10.40
C TYR A 144 -3.36 -26.80 -9.35
N LYS A 145 -2.78 -25.61 -9.58
CA LYS A 145 -2.90 -24.46 -8.70
C LYS A 145 -3.28 -23.25 -9.52
N ILE A 146 -4.24 -22.47 -9.03
CA ILE A 146 -4.60 -21.15 -9.53
C ILE A 146 -4.35 -20.12 -8.43
N GLY A 147 -3.66 -19.06 -8.77
CA GLY A 147 -3.39 -17.91 -7.91
C GLY A 147 -3.98 -16.62 -8.47
N ILE A 148 -4.43 -15.75 -7.61
CA ILE A 148 -4.86 -14.41 -7.96
C ILE A 148 -4.27 -13.41 -6.96
N ASP A 149 -3.70 -12.33 -7.47
CA ASP A 149 -3.32 -11.13 -6.71
C ASP A 149 -3.97 -9.92 -7.37
N ARG A 150 -4.81 -9.23 -6.64
CA ARG A 150 -5.49 -8.02 -7.10
C ARG A 150 -5.39 -6.94 -6.05
N TYR A 151 -5.00 -5.73 -6.46
CA TYR A 151 -5.16 -4.56 -5.62
C TYR A 151 -5.72 -3.37 -6.40
N THR A 152 -6.40 -2.50 -5.68
CA THR A 152 -6.78 -1.17 -6.11
C THR A 152 -6.13 -0.18 -5.17
N GLN A 153 -5.40 0.78 -5.72
CA GLN A 153 -4.84 1.89 -4.96
C GLN A 153 -5.46 3.18 -5.46
N THR A 154 -6.00 3.98 -4.55
CA THR A 154 -6.47 5.34 -4.81
C THR A 154 -5.61 6.31 -4.03
N ALA A 155 -4.94 7.23 -4.71
CA ALA A 155 -4.14 8.29 -4.12
C ALA A 155 -4.83 9.63 -4.35
N SER A 156 -5.08 10.39 -3.30
CA SER A 156 -5.69 11.72 -3.37
C SER A 156 -4.73 12.76 -2.80
N ASN A 157 -4.54 13.84 -3.54
CA ASN A 157 -3.75 14.99 -3.13
C ASN A 157 -4.63 16.23 -3.20
N ARG A 158 -4.77 16.92 -2.07
CA ARG A 158 -5.58 18.13 -1.94
C ARG A 158 -4.74 19.21 -1.31
N LEU A 159 -4.46 20.26 -2.07
CA LEU A 159 -3.69 21.42 -1.64
C LEU A 159 -4.64 22.59 -1.45
N ALA A 160 -4.53 23.26 -0.30
CA ALA A 160 -5.36 24.42 0.01
C ALA A 160 -5.01 25.60 -0.91
N ALA A 161 -6.02 26.42 -1.19
CA ALA A 161 -5.79 27.72 -1.82
C ALA A 161 -4.96 28.64 -0.90
N ASN A 162 -4.30 29.62 -1.50
CA ASN A 162 -3.48 30.64 -0.82
C ASN A 162 -2.15 30.14 -0.24
N GLY A 163 -1.71 28.91 -0.55
CA GLY A 163 -0.34 28.46 -0.30
C GLY A 163 0.67 29.13 -1.24
N VAL A 164 1.98 28.93 -0.97
CA VAL A 164 3.09 29.46 -1.80
C VAL A 164 3.41 28.59 -3.02
N LEU A 165 2.59 27.63 -3.33
CA LEU A 165 2.76 26.83 -4.53
C LEU A 165 2.69 27.70 -5.78
N LYS A 166 3.33 27.23 -6.87
CA LYS A 166 3.32 27.93 -8.17
C LYS A 166 1.98 28.58 -8.47
N GLN A 167 2.00 29.71 -9.13
CA GLN A 167 0.80 30.53 -9.47
C GLN A 167 -0.41 29.72 -9.95
N VAL A 168 -0.15 28.60 -10.68
CA VAL A 168 -1.20 27.70 -11.16
C VAL A 168 -2.01 27.05 -10.03
N TRP A 169 -1.41 26.88 -8.84
CA TRP A 169 -2.03 26.19 -7.70
C TRP A 169 -2.38 27.12 -6.53
N GLN A 170 -2.16 28.42 -6.66
CA GLN A 170 -2.57 29.40 -5.63
C GLN A 170 -4.08 29.36 -5.32
N LYS A 171 -4.88 28.85 -6.27
CA LYS A 171 -6.31 28.61 -6.08
C LYS A 171 -6.63 27.24 -5.46
N GLY A 172 -5.60 26.49 -5.05
CA GLY A 172 -5.69 25.11 -4.61
C GLY A 172 -5.52 24.11 -5.74
N MET A 173 -5.30 22.86 -5.38
CA MET A 173 -5.18 21.73 -6.30
C MET A 173 -5.88 20.50 -5.74
N MET A 174 -6.55 19.77 -6.60
CA MET A 174 -7.03 18.43 -6.31
C MET A 174 -6.55 17.48 -7.40
N SER A 175 -5.98 16.36 -7.00
CA SER A 175 -5.55 15.31 -7.93
C SER A 175 -5.88 13.97 -7.32
N ASP A 176 -6.71 13.20 -8.01
CA ASP A 176 -7.04 11.82 -7.65
C ASP A 176 -6.44 10.89 -8.71
N ASN A 177 -5.76 9.85 -8.26
CA ASN A 177 -5.16 8.83 -9.09
C ASN A 177 -5.63 7.47 -8.61
N ALA A 178 -6.18 6.66 -9.50
CA ALA A 178 -6.59 5.29 -9.22
C ALA A 178 -5.77 4.33 -10.08
N GLN A 179 -5.13 3.37 -9.42
CA GLN A 179 -4.38 2.29 -10.04
C GLN A 179 -5.01 0.95 -9.69
N GLN A 180 -5.22 0.12 -10.68
CA GLN A 180 -5.68 -1.26 -10.49
C GLN A 180 -4.63 -2.22 -11.03
N PHE A 181 -4.35 -3.24 -10.23
CA PHE A 181 -3.48 -4.32 -10.60
C PHE A 181 -4.21 -5.65 -10.45
N ARG A 182 -4.03 -6.54 -11.40
CA ARG A 182 -4.51 -7.92 -11.33
C ARG A 182 -3.49 -8.84 -11.97
N TYR A 183 -3.10 -9.84 -11.23
CA TYR A 183 -2.26 -10.94 -11.67
C TYR A 183 -2.98 -12.25 -11.42
N MET A 184 -2.94 -13.16 -12.38
CA MET A 184 -3.45 -14.52 -12.25
C MET A 184 -2.36 -15.48 -12.72
N SER A 185 -2.18 -16.56 -12.00
CA SER A 185 -1.26 -17.63 -12.38
C SER A 185 -1.95 -18.98 -12.37
N HIS A 186 -1.56 -19.83 -13.28
CA HIS A 186 -1.99 -21.20 -13.41
C HIS A 186 -0.77 -22.10 -13.43
N ASP A 187 -0.65 -22.99 -12.46
CA ASP A 187 0.45 -23.94 -12.39
C ASP A 187 -0.09 -25.35 -12.48
N PHE A 188 0.40 -26.10 -13.43
CA PHE A 188 0.17 -27.53 -13.55
C PHE A 188 1.48 -28.27 -13.27
N MET A 189 1.41 -29.35 -12.50
CA MET A 189 2.56 -30.18 -12.17
C MET A 189 2.17 -31.65 -12.14
N SER A 190 3.00 -32.50 -12.73
CA SER A 190 2.94 -33.93 -12.63
C SER A 190 4.30 -34.45 -12.15
N ASN A 191 4.31 -35.20 -11.09
CA ASN A 191 5.53 -35.83 -10.55
C ASN A 191 5.38 -37.34 -10.46
N MET A 192 6.34 -38.04 -11.04
CA MET A 192 6.43 -39.50 -11.03
C MET A 192 7.76 -39.88 -10.41
N ARG A 193 7.72 -40.70 -9.37
CA ARG A 193 8.92 -41.23 -8.70
C ARG A 193 8.84 -42.73 -8.59
N HIS A 194 9.78 -43.43 -9.21
CA HIS A 194 9.81 -44.87 -9.16
C HIS A 194 11.24 -45.40 -8.99
N LYS A 195 11.37 -46.45 -8.19
CA LYS A 195 12.64 -47.09 -7.94
C LYS A 195 12.70 -48.43 -8.69
N PHE A 196 13.72 -48.56 -9.54
CA PHE A 196 14.02 -49.79 -10.31
C PHE A 196 15.33 -50.39 -9.82
N GLY A 197 15.29 -51.35 -8.94
CA GLY A 197 16.49 -51.91 -8.32
C GLY A 197 17.28 -50.82 -7.59
N ASP A 198 18.51 -50.56 -8.03
CA ASP A 198 19.37 -49.52 -7.46
C ASP A 198 19.16 -48.12 -8.05
N PHE A 199 18.32 -47.96 -9.08
CA PHE A 199 18.01 -46.68 -9.72
C PHE A 199 16.76 -46.05 -9.11
N ASP A 200 16.88 -44.79 -8.69
CA ASP A 200 15.74 -43.93 -8.24
C ASP A 200 15.49 -42.86 -9.33
N LEU A 201 14.39 -43.05 -10.07
CA LEU A 201 13.97 -42.13 -11.11
C LEU A 201 12.91 -41.18 -10.58
N ASN A 202 13.14 -39.89 -10.74
CA ASN A 202 12.16 -38.84 -10.45
C ASN A 202 11.96 -37.97 -11.71
N LEU A 203 10.76 -38.00 -12.26
CA LEU A 203 10.36 -37.24 -13.42
C LEU A 203 9.35 -36.17 -12.97
N LEU A 204 9.72 -34.90 -13.16
CA LEU A 204 8.86 -33.75 -12.92
C LEU A 204 8.54 -33.06 -14.25
N LEU A 205 7.23 -32.94 -14.54
CA LEU A 205 6.70 -32.18 -15.66
C LEU A 205 5.88 -31.04 -15.10
N GLY A 206 6.09 -29.83 -15.60
CA GLY A 206 5.37 -28.63 -15.16
C GLY A 206 5.06 -27.69 -16.30
N ALA A 207 3.96 -26.95 -16.16
CA ALA A 207 3.59 -25.84 -17.03
C ALA A 207 3.02 -24.72 -16.18
N THR A 208 3.46 -23.50 -16.44
CA THR A 208 2.96 -22.27 -15.80
C THR A 208 2.46 -21.32 -16.87
N MET A 209 1.33 -20.67 -16.59
CA MET A 209 0.75 -19.61 -17.42
C MET A 209 0.33 -18.46 -16.51
N ASP A 210 0.74 -17.26 -16.86
CA ASP A 210 0.48 -15.99 -16.16
C ASP A 210 -0.38 -15.07 -17.03
#